data_4a9164936c6a98a779be354b18b8a5a4
#
_entry.id   4a9164936c6a98a779be354b18b8a5a4
#
_cell.length_a   1.000
_cell.length_b   1.000
_cell.length_c   1.000
_cell.angle_alpha   90.00
_cell.angle_beta   90.00
_cell.angle_gamma   90.00
#
_symmetry.space_group_name_H-M   'P 1'
#
loop_
_entity.id
_entity.type
_entity.pdbx_description
1 polymer ?
#
loop_
_entity_poly.entity_id
_entity_poly.type
_entity_poly.pdbx_seq_one_letter_code
_entity_poly.pdbx_strand_id
1 'polypeptide(L)'
;VMAVSLAGCGKDKSKNTDKEPETKELQYYELGGKNYVELPDYSQYVEVGEYKGYEIPVDAPDSVEKQLQAYKDNVLSQNATYGDNITNRVVADTDEINLDFAGTYNGKAFEGGTSTNYKYKIHGGFIESLDSQLVGLECGKEYVLKCKFPDDYKTNKELAGKDVEFKIKVNYIYGEKTIPEWNDSFVAKLTSNKFTTVDDFEKELKTEIQAQNEYSLKKTYSSGLWSKILDSSKINGYPEDKLKSAADDYFSKYQEQYKKYAETYSKTYEEILTAYGFKSEDELKAACEEQAKKELEYIMLACEISKKENIAVTEEIYKALAEDLLSDYNFDSVEAFEKEYGRDYIMESFVFEGVSEWLCDNNKMDVNEKTTSTKAESDSSAADTKSE
;
A
#
# COMPACT_ATOMS: atom_id res chain seq x y z
N VAL A 1 -14.39 9.88 7.71
CA VAL A 1 -13.63 10.90 6.98
C VAL A 1 -13.25 10.29 5.65
N MET A 2 -13.74 10.88 4.55
CA MET A 2 -13.27 10.53 3.23
C MET A 2 -11.80 10.90 3.15
N ALA A 3 -10.91 9.92 3.19
CA ALA A 3 -9.72 10.04 2.40
C ALA A 3 -10.23 9.96 0.96
N VAL A 4 -10.57 11.10 0.36
CA VAL A 4 -10.78 11.17 -1.08
C VAL A 4 -9.41 10.86 -1.67
N SER A 5 -9.13 9.57 -1.81
CA SER A 5 -7.99 9.15 -2.61
C SER A 5 -8.31 9.60 -4.02
N LEU A 6 -7.36 10.19 -4.71
CA LEU A 6 -7.34 10.39 -6.16
C LEU A 6 -7.61 9.04 -6.86
N ALA A 7 -8.84 8.57 -6.81
CA ALA A 7 -9.28 7.29 -7.36
C ALA A 7 -9.97 7.53 -8.69
N GLY A 8 -9.25 8.11 -9.60
CA GLY A 8 -9.63 8.17 -11.00
C GLY A 8 -8.70 7.26 -11.78
N CYS A 9 -9.01 5.99 -11.84
CA CYS A 9 -8.73 5.04 -12.93
C CYS A 9 -8.57 3.63 -12.36
N GLY A 10 -9.43 2.74 -12.79
CA GLY A 10 -9.30 1.30 -12.54
C GLY A 10 -10.51 0.68 -11.85
N LYS A 11 -11.70 0.90 -12.40
CA LYS A 11 -12.87 0.08 -12.04
C LYS A 11 -12.98 -1.11 -12.96
N ASP A 12 -12.87 -2.27 -12.35
CA ASP A 12 -13.28 -3.54 -12.93
C ASP A 12 -14.81 -3.50 -13.15
N LYS A 13 -15.23 -3.10 -14.37
CA LYS A 13 -16.63 -3.21 -14.79
C LYS A 13 -16.88 -4.57 -15.42
N SER A 14 -17.03 -5.60 -14.59
CA SER A 14 -17.70 -6.82 -15.04
C SER A 14 -19.21 -6.59 -15.09
N LYS A 15 -19.71 -5.92 -16.13
CA LYS A 15 -21.07 -6.10 -16.65
C LYS A 15 -21.05 -5.95 -18.16
N ASN A 16 -21.33 -7.09 -18.76
CA ASN A 16 -21.54 -7.36 -20.16
C ASN A 16 -22.49 -6.35 -20.82
N THR A 17 -21.98 -5.45 -21.66
CA THR A 17 -22.70 -4.86 -22.79
C THR A 17 -21.70 -4.40 -23.83
N ASP A 18 -21.84 -4.90 -25.07
CA ASP A 18 -21.10 -4.50 -26.27
C ASP A 18 -21.25 -3.01 -26.59
N LYS A 19 -20.39 -2.20 -26.00
CA LYS A 19 -19.92 -0.87 -26.44
C LYS A 19 -18.72 -0.54 -25.56
N GLU A 20 -17.56 -0.26 -26.16
CA GLU A 20 -16.46 0.43 -25.46
C GLU A 20 -17.07 1.64 -24.75
N PRO A 21 -16.99 1.74 -23.40
CA PRO A 21 -17.39 2.97 -22.74
C PRO A 21 -16.35 4.03 -23.11
N GLU A 22 -16.76 5.07 -23.79
CA GLU A 22 -16.03 6.34 -23.77
C GLU A 22 -15.83 6.68 -22.28
N THR A 23 -14.61 6.52 -21.78
CA THR A 23 -14.22 7.00 -20.46
C THR A 23 -14.25 8.51 -20.54
N LYS A 24 -15.38 9.10 -20.17
CA LYS A 24 -15.49 10.55 -20.04
C LYS A 24 -14.53 10.93 -18.92
N GLU A 25 -13.49 11.67 -19.24
CA GLU A 25 -12.56 12.21 -18.26
C GLU A 25 -13.36 13.07 -17.28
N LEU A 26 -13.24 12.79 -15.98
CA LEU A 26 -13.95 13.55 -14.95
C LEU A 26 -13.32 14.94 -14.84
N GLN A 27 -14.17 15.95 -14.97
CA GLN A 27 -13.78 17.33 -14.73
C GLN A 27 -13.91 17.63 -13.25
N TYR A 28 -12.84 18.13 -12.61
CA TYR A 28 -12.81 18.41 -11.18
C TYR A 28 -13.12 19.86 -10.83
N TYR A 29 -12.97 20.80 -11.76
CA TYR A 29 -13.21 22.21 -11.53
C TYR A 29 -13.51 22.98 -12.82
N GLU A 30 -14.03 24.21 -12.66
CA GLU A 30 -14.22 25.21 -13.72
C GLU A 30 -13.66 26.56 -13.24
N LEU A 31 -12.95 27.30 -14.11
CA LEU A 31 -12.46 28.64 -13.79
C LEU A 31 -13.55 29.69 -14.00
N GLY A 32 -13.76 30.55 -13.00
CA GLY A 32 -14.75 31.60 -13.07
C GLY A 32 -16.21 31.13 -12.96
N GLY A 33 -16.43 29.84 -12.73
CA GLY A 33 -17.75 29.27 -12.45
C GLY A 33 -18.28 29.67 -11.08
N LYS A 34 -19.48 29.19 -10.77
CA LYS A 34 -20.11 29.39 -9.46
C LYS A 34 -20.14 28.05 -8.71
N ASN A 35 -19.62 28.04 -7.50
CA ASN A 35 -19.70 26.86 -6.64
C ASN A 35 -21.13 26.41 -6.40
N TYR A 36 -21.35 25.09 -6.35
CA TYR A 36 -22.63 24.46 -6.05
C TYR A 36 -23.11 24.81 -4.65
N VAL A 37 -22.18 24.87 -3.68
CA VAL A 37 -22.42 25.32 -2.31
C VAL A 37 -21.47 26.47 -2.01
N GLU A 38 -21.93 27.47 -1.21
CA GLU A 38 -21.07 28.55 -0.75
C GLU A 38 -20.00 28.01 0.20
N LEU A 39 -18.73 28.31 -0.12
CA LEU A 39 -17.61 27.85 0.70
C LEU A 39 -17.47 28.67 1.97
N PRO A 40 -17.17 28.05 3.11
CA PRO A 40 -16.85 28.74 4.35
C PRO A 40 -15.69 29.71 4.19
N ASP A 41 -15.68 30.76 5.02
CA ASP A 41 -14.56 31.70 5.08
C ASP A 41 -13.53 31.22 6.12
N TYR A 42 -12.39 30.79 5.64
CA TYR A 42 -11.28 30.30 6.47
C TYR A 42 -10.14 31.32 6.64
N SER A 43 -10.29 32.54 6.12
CA SER A 43 -9.26 33.59 6.13
C SER A 43 -8.73 33.95 7.53
N GLN A 44 -9.55 33.76 8.60
CA GLN A 44 -9.09 33.93 9.97
C GLN A 44 -8.24 32.79 10.52
N TYR A 45 -8.35 31.60 9.95
CA TYR A 45 -7.67 30.38 10.40
C TYR A 45 -6.40 30.09 9.64
N VAL A 46 -6.29 30.55 8.39
CA VAL A 46 -5.11 30.31 7.55
C VAL A 46 -4.63 31.54 6.79
N GLU A 47 -3.32 31.68 6.69
CA GLU A 47 -2.66 32.62 5.78
C GLU A 47 -1.98 31.78 4.69
N VAL A 48 -2.56 31.77 3.50
CA VAL A 48 -2.04 30.97 2.36
C VAL A 48 -0.71 31.55 1.90
N GLY A 49 0.33 30.74 1.95
CA GLY A 49 1.68 31.04 1.50
C GLY A 49 1.85 30.94 -0.02
N GLU A 50 3.03 30.60 -0.47
CA GLU A 50 3.31 30.34 -1.88
C GLU A 50 2.66 29.03 -2.31
N TYR A 51 2.05 28.98 -3.51
CA TYR A 51 1.39 27.78 -4.06
C TYR A 51 1.61 27.66 -5.58
N LYS A 52 2.39 28.55 -6.19
CA LYS A 52 2.75 28.54 -7.61
C LYS A 52 4.26 28.56 -7.78
N GLY A 53 4.73 28.05 -8.92
CA GLY A 53 6.13 28.11 -9.30
C GLY A 53 6.99 27.04 -8.63
N TYR A 54 6.39 26.05 -8.00
CA TYR A 54 7.12 24.90 -7.46
C TYR A 54 7.55 23.93 -8.56
N GLU A 55 8.73 23.37 -8.37
CA GLU A 55 9.23 22.21 -9.09
C GLU A 55 9.42 21.06 -8.08
N ILE A 56 8.63 20.00 -8.24
CA ILE A 56 8.59 18.90 -7.28
C ILE A 56 9.27 17.68 -7.89
N PRO A 57 10.37 17.19 -7.30
CA PRO A 57 11.03 15.99 -7.75
C PRO A 57 10.15 14.75 -7.43
N VAL A 58 9.97 13.91 -8.43
CA VAL A 58 9.23 12.64 -8.30
C VAL A 58 10.05 11.54 -8.99
N ASP A 59 10.30 10.45 -8.28
CA ASP A 59 11.04 9.34 -8.85
C ASP A 59 10.18 8.59 -9.89
N ALA A 60 10.75 8.35 -11.07
CA ALA A 60 10.12 7.56 -12.10
C ALA A 60 9.82 6.14 -11.60
N PRO A 61 8.67 5.55 -11.94
CA PRO A 61 8.42 4.14 -11.69
C PRO A 61 9.39 3.26 -12.51
N ASP A 62 9.43 1.98 -12.21
CA ASP A 62 10.11 1.02 -13.08
C ASP A 62 9.42 1.00 -14.45
N SER A 63 10.16 0.63 -15.50
CA SER A 63 9.56 0.53 -16.85
C SER A 63 8.41 -0.48 -16.88
N VAL A 64 7.45 -0.24 -17.75
CA VAL A 64 6.28 -1.12 -17.92
C VAL A 64 6.72 -2.55 -18.20
N GLU A 65 7.75 -2.74 -19.03
CA GLU A 65 8.30 -4.05 -19.37
C GLU A 65 8.88 -4.77 -18.14
N LYS A 66 9.59 -4.04 -17.28
CA LYS A 66 10.15 -4.61 -16.04
C LYS A 66 9.06 -5.01 -15.05
N GLN A 67 8.03 -4.19 -14.90
CA GLN A 67 6.89 -4.48 -14.03
C GLN A 67 6.07 -5.65 -14.57
N LEU A 68 5.83 -5.70 -15.89
CA LEU A 68 5.17 -6.83 -16.54
C LEU A 68 5.96 -8.12 -16.35
N GLN A 69 7.29 -8.09 -16.51
CA GLN A 69 8.12 -9.28 -16.28
C GLN A 69 8.05 -9.74 -14.82
N ALA A 70 8.13 -8.82 -13.86
CA ALA A 70 7.98 -9.14 -12.44
C ALA A 70 6.60 -9.74 -12.12
N TYR A 71 5.53 -9.23 -12.73
CA TYR A 71 4.19 -9.82 -12.62
C TYR A 71 4.17 -11.26 -13.15
N LYS A 72 4.71 -11.50 -14.36
CA LYS A 72 4.78 -12.84 -14.98
C LYS A 72 5.55 -13.82 -14.09
N ASP A 73 6.72 -13.42 -13.62
CA ASP A 73 7.58 -14.26 -12.76
C ASP A 73 6.87 -14.64 -11.44
N ASN A 74 6.16 -13.66 -10.84
CA ASN A 74 5.39 -13.90 -9.63
C ASN A 74 4.23 -14.87 -9.88
N VAL A 75 3.43 -14.64 -10.92
CA VAL A 75 2.29 -15.48 -11.26
C VAL A 75 2.74 -16.91 -11.60
N LEU A 76 3.78 -17.06 -12.42
CA LEU A 76 4.34 -18.37 -12.76
C LEU A 76 4.87 -19.10 -11.51
N SER A 77 5.55 -18.38 -10.62
CA SER A 77 6.05 -18.97 -9.37
C SER A 77 4.92 -19.43 -8.44
N GLN A 78 3.83 -18.65 -8.33
CA GLN A 78 2.66 -18.99 -7.53
C GLN A 78 1.88 -20.20 -8.10
N ASN A 79 1.93 -20.40 -9.42
CA ASN A 79 1.29 -21.52 -10.11
C ASN A 79 2.23 -22.70 -10.36
N ALA A 80 3.42 -22.69 -9.77
CA ALA A 80 4.33 -23.82 -9.85
C ALA A 80 3.72 -25.04 -9.16
N THR A 81 3.93 -26.20 -9.76
CA THR A 81 3.57 -27.51 -9.19
C THR A 81 4.81 -28.22 -8.68
N TYR A 82 4.61 -29.19 -7.79
CA TYR A 82 5.68 -29.98 -7.22
C TYR A 82 5.40 -31.45 -7.49
N GLY A 83 6.45 -32.21 -7.77
CA GLY A 83 6.39 -33.65 -7.81
C GLY A 83 6.13 -34.27 -6.42
N ASP A 84 6.19 -35.58 -6.32
CA ASP A 84 5.94 -36.31 -5.08
C ASP A 84 6.86 -35.84 -3.95
N ASN A 85 6.29 -35.73 -2.73
CA ASN A 85 7.05 -35.39 -1.54
C ASN A 85 8.13 -36.42 -1.23
N ILE A 86 9.32 -35.93 -0.92
CA ILE A 86 10.50 -36.76 -0.65
C ILE A 86 10.70 -36.86 0.86
N THR A 87 10.73 -38.07 1.40
CA THR A 87 10.91 -38.31 2.84
C THR A 87 12.04 -39.31 3.14
N ASN A 88 12.69 -39.88 2.12
CA ASN A 88 13.64 -40.95 2.23
C ASN A 88 15.13 -40.53 2.13
N ARG A 89 15.38 -39.21 2.20
CA ARG A 89 16.72 -38.63 2.29
C ARG A 89 16.75 -37.45 3.27
N VAL A 90 17.95 -37.00 3.59
CA VAL A 90 18.17 -35.79 4.38
C VAL A 90 17.98 -34.54 3.54
N VAL A 91 17.73 -33.41 4.21
CA VAL A 91 17.61 -32.08 3.61
C VAL A 91 18.96 -31.67 3.00
N ALA A 92 18.92 -31.18 1.77
CA ALA A 92 20.07 -30.62 1.06
C ALA A 92 19.97 -29.08 1.01
N ASP A 93 21.07 -28.44 0.69
CA ASP A 93 21.28 -27.00 0.68
C ASP A 93 20.34 -26.21 -0.28
N THR A 94 19.87 -26.86 -1.34
CA THR A 94 19.00 -26.27 -2.37
C THR A 94 17.52 -26.62 -2.23
N ASP A 95 17.16 -27.38 -1.17
CA ASP A 95 15.81 -27.90 -1.03
C ASP A 95 14.77 -26.84 -0.63
N GLU A 96 13.54 -27.06 -1.07
CA GLU A 96 12.34 -26.51 -0.46
C GLU A 96 11.73 -27.58 0.45
N ILE A 97 11.41 -27.23 1.68
CA ILE A 97 10.94 -28.17 2.69
C ILE A 97 9.60 -27.71 3.29
N ASN A 98 8.84 -28.67 3.77
CA ASN A 98 7.72 -28.42 4.68
C ASN A 98 8.16 -28.77 6.09
N LEU A 99 8.04 -27.82 7.02
CA LEU A 99 8.47 -28.04 8.40
C LEU A 99 7.50 -27.45 9.42
N ASP A 100 7.53 -28.05 10.61
CA ASP A 100 6.95 -27.48 11.82
C ASP A 100 8.10 -26.92 12.67
N PHE A 101 7.89 -25.76 13.28
CA PHE A 101 8.87 -25.21 14.21
C PHE A 101 8.19 -24.53 15.40
N ALA A 102 8.85 -24.58 16.55
CA ALA A 102 8.46 -23.91 17.77
C ALA A 102 9.69 -23.37 18.50
N GLY A 103 9.85 -22.04 18.49
CA GLY A 103 10.96 -21.33 19.12
C GLY A 103 10.62 -20.91 20.55
N THR A 104 11.61 -21.05 21.44
CA THR A 104 11.50 -20.59 22.82
C THR A 104 12.72 -19.80 23.25
N TYR A 105 12.49 -18.77 24.04
CA TYR A 105 13.50 -18.00 24.77
C TYR A 105 13.27 -18.16 26.27
N ASN A 106 14.27 -18.65 27.00
CA ASN A 106 14.15 -18.99 28.43
C ASN A 106 12.93 -19.88 28.75
N GLY A 107 12.63 -20.84 27.85
CA GLY A 107 11.51 -21.77 28.00
C GLY A 107 10.12 -21.18 27.68
N LYS A 108 10.03 -19.93 27.21
CA LYS A 108 8.78 -19.28 26.81
C LYS A 108 8.74 -19.09 25.31
N ALA A 109 7.62 -19.40 24.68
CA ALA A 109 7.39 -19.09 23.28
C ALA A 109 7.41 -17.58 23.03
N PHE A 110 7.87 -17.17 21.85
CA PHE A 110 7.89 -15.78 21.42
C PHE A 110 7.10 -15.60 20.11
N GLU A 111 6.66 -14.40 19.85
CA GLU A 111 5.88 -14.05 18.68
C GLU A 111 6.69 -14.31 17.39
N GLY A 112 6.02 -14.93 16.38
CA GLY A 112 6.67 -15.33 15.13
C GLY A 112 7.57 -16.56 15.24
N GLY A 113 7.77 -17.13 16.45
CA GLY A 113 8.64 -18.28 16.70
C GLY A 113 7.99 -19.65 16.40
N THR A 114 6.68 -19.72 16.07
CA THR A 114 5.97 -21.00 15.92
C THR A 114 5.15 -21.04 14.63
N SER A 115 5.24 -22.14 13.90
CA SER A 115 4.39 -22.44 12.74
C SER A 115 4.34 -23.94 12.50
N THR A 116 3.29 -24.40 11.80
CA THR A 116 3.12 -25.76 11.35
C THR A 116 2.89 -25.79 9.83
N ASN A 117 3.32 -26.84 9.17
CA ASN A 117 3.25 -27.00 7.71
C ASN A 117 3.84 -25.79 6.95
N TYR A 118 4.87 -25.18 7.50
CA TYR A 118 5.50 -24.01 6.91
C TYR A 118 6.37 -24.42 5.72
N LYS A 119 6.12 -23.80 4.57
CA LYS A 119 6.94 -23.98 3.38
C LYS A 119 8.17 -23.09 3.45
N TYR A 120 9.34 -23.67 3.40
CA TYR A 120 10.60 -22.97 3.50
C TYR A 120 11.61 -23.45 2.44
N LYS A 121 12.24 -22.52 1.77
CA LYS A 121 13.41 -22.79 0.96
C LYS A 121 14.65 -22.56 1.81
N ILE A 122 15.58 -23.51 1.82
CA ILE A 122 16.86 -23.35 2.52
C ILE A 122 17.52 -22.05 2.04
N HIS A 123 18.07 -21.25 2.93
CA HIS A 123 18.55 -19.87 2.76
C HIS A 123 17.43 -18.84 2.44
N GLY A 124 16.19 -19.14 2.80
CA GLY A 124 15.00 -18.32 2.53
C GLY A 124 14.69 -17.25 3.56
N GLY A 125 15.61 -16.93 4.47
CA GLY A 125 15.47 -15.80 5.39
C GLY A 125 15.28 -16.14 6.87
N PHE A 126 15.42 -17.40 7.30
CA PHE A 126 15.60 -17.70 8.70
C PHE A 126 16.94 -17.13 9.20
N ILE A 127 17.07 -16.96 10.53
CA ILE A 127 18.37 -16.57 11.10
C ILE A 127 19.43 -17.63 10.73
N GLU A 128 20.62 -17.18 10.37
CA GLU A 128 21.72 -18.04 9.88
C GLU A 128 22.01 -19.23 10.80
N SER A 129 21.98 -19.01 12.11
CA SER A 129 22.22 -20.06 13.12
C SER A 129 21.13 -21.13 13.16
N LEU A 130 19.93 -20.89 12.63
CA LEU A 130 18.88 -21.88 12.44
C LEU A 130 18.99 -22.51 11.05
N ASP A 131 19.10 -21.69 10.02
CA ASP A 131 19.07 -22.10 8.62
C ASP A 131 20.16 -23.12 8.29
N SER A 132 21.39 -22.84 8.70
CA SER A 132 22.54 -23.73 8.50
C SER A 132 22.37 -25.12 9.16
N GLN A 133 21.57 -25.21 10.23
CA GLN A 133 21.33 -26.49 10.92
C GLN A 133 20.19 -27.32 10.31
N LEU A 134 19.41 -26.75 9.37
CA LEU A 134 18.34 -27.48 8.69
C LEU A 134 18.90 -28.49 7.68
N VAL A 135 20.05 -28.19 7.07
CA VAL A 135 20.71 -29.08 6.13
C VAL A 135 21.20 -30.34 6.87
N GLY A 136 20.91 -31.48 6.30
CA GLY A 136 21.26 -32.80 6.89
C GLY A 136 20.20 -33.36 7.83
N LEU A 137 19.11 -32.64 8.13
CA LEU A 137 18.03 -33.19 8.95
C LEU A 137 17.24 -34.26 8.17
N GLU A 138 16.81 -35.29 8.89
CA GLU A 138 15.95 -36.35 8.35
C GLU A 138 14.46 -35.95 8.48
N CYS A 139 13.66 -36.25 7.47
CA CYS A 139 12.22 -36.04 7.51
C CYS A 139 11.53 -36.91 8.58
N GLY A 140 10.52 -36.39 9.21
CA GLY A 140 9.70 -37.06 10.21
C GLY A 140 10.29 -37.09 11.61
N LYS A 141 11.58 -36.77 11.79
CA LYS A 141 12.24 -36.72 13.10
C LYS A 141 12.11 -35.32 13.73
N GLU A 142 12.00 -35.28 15.05
CA GLU A 142 12.06 -34.04 15.84
C GLU A 142 13.49 -33.76 16.27
N TYR A 143 13.88 -32.49 16.18
CA TYR A 143 15.18 -31.97 16.60
C TYR A 143 14.97 -30.77 17.51
N VAL A 144 15.90 -30.57 18.45
CA VAL A 144 15.99 -29.34 19.23
C VAL A 144 17.28 -28.64 18.82
N LEU A 145 17.17 -27.53 18.14
CA LEU A 145 18.29 -26.76 17.62
C LEU A 145 18.54 -25.54 18.50
N LYS A 146 19.80 -25.36 18.92
CA LYS A 146 20.24 -24.18 19.65
C LYS A 146 20.69 -23.12 18.65
N CYS A 147 20.06 -21.97 18.70
CA CYS A 147 20.29 -20.88 17.77
C CYS A 147 20.55 -19.58 18.51
N LYS A 148 21.20 -18.63 17.85
CA LYS A 148 21.42 -17.29 18.38
C LYS A 148 20.88 -16.28 17.36
N PHE A 149 20.05 -15.33 17.81
CA PHE A 149 19.65 -14.19 16.99
C PHE A 149 20.85 -13.27 16.73
N PRO A 150 20.95 -12.64 15.54
CA PRO A 150 21.96 -11.61 15.29
C PRO A 150 21.90 -10.49 16.32
N ASP A 151 23.04 -9.90 16.64
CA ASP A 151 23.10 -8.80 17.62
C ASP A 151 22.37 -7.54 17.13
N ASP A 152 22.24 -7.37 15.82
CA ASP A 152 21.53 -6.28 15.13
C ASP A 152 20.11 -6.64 14.65
N TYR A 153 19.50 -7.69 15.22
CA TYR A 153 18.17 -8.14 14.82
C TYR A 153 17.11 -7.06 15.03
N LYS A 154 16.54 -6.56 13.92
CA LYS A 154 15.67 -5.36 13.92
C LYS A 154 14.19 -5.67 14.14
N THR A 155 13.74 -6.87 13.75
CA THR A 155 12.32 -7.26 13.80
C THR A 155 11.80 -7.39 15.23
N ASN A 156 12.62 -7.90 16.14
CA ASN A 156 12.30 -7.94 17.56
C ASN A 156 13.57 -7.67 18.38
N LYS A 157 13.68 -6.44 18.90
CA LYS A 157 14.86 -5.98 19.65
C LYS A 157 15.11 -6.75 20.94
N GLU A 158 14.08 -7.35 21.53
CA GLU A 158 14.23 -8.16 22.77
C GLU A 158 14.95 -9.48 22.51
N LEU A 159 14.89 -9.98 21.27
CA LEU A 159 15.56 -11.20 20.85
C LEU A 159 16.97 -10.93 20.27
N ALA A 160 17.35 -9.69 19.98
CA ALA A 160 18.67 -9.35 19.45
C ALA A 160 19.78 -9.91 20.34
N GLY A 161 20.70 -10.70 19.75
CA GLY A 161 21.82 -11.32 20.43
C GLY A 161 21.46 -12.43 21.41
N LYS A 162 20.20 -12.88 21.49
CA LYS A 162 19.76 -13.90 22.45
C LYS A 162 19.93 -15.32 21.92
N ASP A 163 20.29 -16.22 22.86
CA ASP A 163 20.27 -17.66 22.61
C ASP A 163 18.83 -18.17 22.77
N VAL A 164 18.38 -18.96 21.80
CA VAL A 164 17.03 -19.53 21.74
C VAL A 164 17.09 -21.01 21.36
N GLU A 165 16.01 -21.73 21.62
CA GLU A 165 15.88 -23.12 21.21
C GLU A 165 14.69 -23.24 20.25
N PHE A 166 14.90 -23.93 19.11
CA PHE A 166 13.84 -24.28 18.19
C PHE A 166 13.61 -25.79 18.17
N LYS A 167 12.40 -26.20 18.46
CA LYS A 167 11.95 -27.56 18.17
C LYS A 167 11.52 -27.60 16.72
N ILE A 168 12.18 -28.45 15.92
CA ILE A 168 12.01 -28.54 14.46
C ILE A 168 11.59 -29.96 14.09
N LYS A 169 10.66 -30.06 13.14
CA LYS A 169 10.35 -31.29 12.43
C LYS A 169 10.19 -30.98 10.95
N VAL A 170 11.05 -31.52 10.12
CA VAL A 170 10.88 -31.51 8.67
C VAL A 170 9.85 -32.58 8.32
N ASN A 171 8.70 -32.19 7.79
CA ASN A 171 7.64 -33.13 7.42
C ASN A 171 8.00 -33.87 6.13
N TYR A 172 8.46 -33.12 5.12
CA TYR A 172 8.94 -33.64 3.84
C TYR A 172 9.73 -32.57 3.07
N ILE A 173 10.46 -33.00 2.07
CA ILE A 173 11.11 -32.15 1.08
C ILE A 173 10.18 -32.11 -0.14
N TYR A 174 9.93 -30.93 -0.69
CA TYR A 174 9.17 -30.82 -1.94
C TYR A 174 9.91 -31.51 -3.09
N GLY A 175 9.18 -32.23 -3.93
CA GLY A 175 9.73 -32.82 -5.15
C GLY A 175 10.14 -31.77 -6.17
N GLU A 176 10.46 -32.21 -7.37
CA GLU A 176 10.88 -31.32 -8.45
C GLU A 176 9.82 -30.25 -8.71
N LYS A 177 10.26 -28.98 -8.69
CA LYS A 177 9.41 -27.82 -8.97
C LYS A 177 9.27 -27.64 -10.48
N THR A 178 8.06 -27.69 -10.96
CA THR A 178 7.71 -27.40 -12.36
C THR A 178 7.02 -26.05 -12.43
N ILE A 179 7.64 -25.11 -13.11
CA ILE A 179 7.06 -23.78 -13.39
C ILE A 179 6.32 -23.89 -14.72
N PRO A 180 5.03 -23.48 -14.79
CA PRO A 180 4.30 -23.50 -16.05
C PRO A 180 4.91 -22.53 -17.07
N GLU A 181 4.68 -22.80 -18.35
CA GLU A 181 5.05 -21.88 -19.41
C GLU A 181 4.02 -20.75 -19.53
N TRP A 182 4.50 -19.53 -19.79
CA TRP A 182 3.64 -18.40 -20.09
C TRP A 182 3.16 -18.48 -21.54
N ASN A 183 2.03 -19.13 -21.75
CA ASN A 183 1.43 -19.36 -23.06
C ASN A 183 -0.09 -19.17 -23.04
N ASP A 184 -0.74 -19.20 -24.19
CA ASP A 184 -2.17 -18.96 -24.34
C ASP A 184 -3.02 -19.88 -23.48
N SER A 185 -2.66 -21.15 -23.36
CA SER A 185 -3.38 -22.12 -22.52
C SER A 185 -3.29 -21.78 -21.04
N PHE A 186 -2.12 -21.32 -20.59
CA PHE A 186 -1.92 -20.87 -19.21
C PHE A 186 -2.71 -19.59 -18.93
N VAL A 187 -2.65 -18.60 -19.81
CA VAL A 187 -3.37 -17.34 -19.71
C VAL A 187 -4.90 -17.59 -19.69
N ALA A 188 -5.43 -18.41 -20.58
CA ALA A 188 -6.84 -18.75 -20.58
C ALA A 188 -7.29 -19.36 -19.25
N LYS A 189 -6.50 -20.28 -18.69
CA LYS A 189 -6.78 -20.88 -17.38
C LYS A 189 -6.69 -19.86 -16.24
N LEU A 190 -5.64 -19.04 -16.23
CA LEU A 190 -5.39 -18.01 -15.20
C LEU A 190 -6.53 -17.02 -15.12
N THR A 191 -7.03 -16.58 -16.28
CA THR A 191 -8.07 -15.55 -16.40
C THR A 191 -9.49 -16.10 -16.52
N SER A 192 -9.69 -17.40 -16.29
CA SER A 192 -10.97 -18.08 -16.46
C SER A 192 -11.60 -17.82 -17.86
N ASN A 193 -10.77 -17.81 -18.90
CA ASN A 193 -11.09 -17.52 -20.29
C ASN A 193 -11.56 -16.07 -20.57
N LYS A 194 -11.29 -15.11 -19.69
CA LYS A 194 -11.45 -13.68 -20.01
C LYS A 194 -10.50 -13.29 -21.14
N PHE A 195 -9.27 -13.79 -21.11
CA PHE A 195 -8.29 -13.68 -22.20
C PHE A 195 -7.91 -15.07 -22.69
N THR A 196 -7.79 -15.22 -24.00
CA THR A 196 -7.45 -16.51 -24.66
C THR A 196 -6.09 -16.50 -25.33
N THR A 197 -5.44 -15.34 -25.42
CA THR A 197 -4.09 -15.18 -25.96
C THR A 197 -3.19 -14.43 -25.00
N VAL A 198 -1.88 -14.70 -25.06
CA VAL A 198 -0.86 -13.97 -24.33
C VAL A 198 -0.86 -12.50 -24.72
N ASP A 199 -0.93 -12.22 -26.03
CA ASP A 199 -0.81 -10.87 -26.57
C ASP A 199 -1.93 -9.94 -26.06
N ASP A 200 -3.17 -10.41 -26.03
CA ASP A 200 -4.30 -9.62 -25.53
C ASP A 200 -4.18 -9.36 -24.03
N PHE A 201 -3.78 -10.36 -23.26
CA PHE A 201 -3.61 -10.22 -21.81
C PHE A 201 -2.44 -9.31 -21.45
N GLU A 202 -1.29 -9.45 -22.12
CA GLU A 202 -0.14 -8.56 -21.89
C GLU A 202 -0.43 -7.13 -22.31
N LYS A 203 -1.22 -6.90 -23.36
CA LYS A 203 -1.66 -5.57 -23.75
C LYS A 203 -2.50 -4.92 -22.66
N GLU A 204 -3.45 -5.66 -22.09
CA GLU A 204 -4.27 -5.16 -20.97
C GLU A 204 -3.42 -4.86 -19.76
N LEU A 205 -2.55 -5.80 -19.34
CA LEU A 205 -1.64 -5.60 -18.20
C LEU A 205 -0.74 -4.37 -18.40
N LYS A 206 -0.22 -4.14 -19.60
CA LYS A 206 0.59 -2.94 -19.87
C LYS A 206 -0.23 -1.67 -19.71
N THR A 207 -1.47 -1.67 -20.17
CA THR A 207 -2.38 -0.53 -19.99
C THR A 207 -2.67 -0.26 -18.51
N GLU A 208 -2.97 -1.31 -17.74
CA GLU A 208 -3.18 -1.19 -16.29
C GLU A 208 -1.93 -0.69 -15.56
N ILE A 209 -0.74 -1.22 -15.89
CA ILE A 209 0.54 -0.78 -15.30
C ILE A 209 0.80 0.69 -15.62
N GLN A 210 0.55 1.14 -16.87
CA GLN A 210 0.72 2.54 -17.27
C GLN A 210 -0.21 3.45 -16.47
N ALA A 211 -1.49 3.12 -16.39
CA ALA A 211 -2.47 3.88 -15.63
C ALA A 211 -2.10 3.95 -14.13
N GLN A 212 -1.64 2.83 -13.54
CA GLN A 212 -1.20 2.80 -12.16
C GLN A 212 0.07 3.65 -11.93
N ASN A 213 1.00 3.66 -12.89
CA ASN A 213 2.20 4.49 -12.84
C ASN A 213 1.84 5.97 -12.90
N GLU A 214 0.99 6.38 -13.84
CA GLU A 214 0.50 7.76 -13.97
C GLU A 214 -0.20 8.23 -12.71
N TYR A 215 -1.10 7.40 -12.18
CA TYR A 215 -1.77 7.68 -10.91
C TYR A 215 -0.78 7.86 -9.75
N SER A 216 0.20 6.96 -9.62
CA SER A 216 1.19 7.02 -8.54
C SER A 216 2.09 8.25 -8.66
N LEU A 217 2.51 8.60 -9.86
CA LEU A 217 3.29 9.82 -10.13
C LEU A 217 2.49 11.08 -9.75
N LYS A 218 1.25 11.18 -10.23
CA LYS A 218 0.36 12.31 -9.96
C LYS A 218 0.08 12.46 -8.47
N LYS A 219 -0.18 11.35 -7.79
CA LYS A 219 -0.40 11.32 -6.34
C LYS A 219 0.83 11.80 -5.55
N THR A 220 2.03 11.31 -5.90
CA THR A 220 3.29 11.71 -5.25
C THR A 220 3.57 13.19 -5.50
N TYR A 221 3.37 13.65 -6.73
CA TYR A 221 3.52 15.04 -7.13
C TYR A 221 2.58 15.97 -6.35
N SER A 222 1.27 15.66 -6.34
CA SER A 222 0.27 16.43 -5.60
C SER A 222 0.59 16.48 -4.10
N SER A 223 0.96 15.35 -3.51
CA SER A 223 1.39 15.30 -2.09
C SER A 223 2.61 16.19 -1.82
N GLY A 224 3.57 16.21 -2.72
CA GLY A 224 4.76 17.08 -2.63
C GLY A 224 4.39 18.56 -2.73
N LEU A 225 3.46 18.93 -3.63
CA LEU A 225 2.94 20.30 -3.74
C LEU A 225 2.27 20.74 -2.45
N TRP A 226 1.34 19.94 -1.95
CA TRP A 226 0.61 20.26 -0.71
C TRP A 226 1.53 20.37 0.51
N SER A 227 2.57 19.52 0.60
CA SER A 227 3.57 19.66 1.65
C SER A 227 4.28 21.02 1.59
N LYS A 228 4.70 21.46 0.39
CA LYS A 228 5.34 22.76 0.20
C LYS A 228 4.40 23.94 0.50
N ILE A 229 3.15 23.82 0.10
CA ILE A 229 2.12 24.84 0.35
C ILE A 229 1.86 24.95 1.86
N LEU A 230 1.73 23.83 2.56
CA LEU A 230 1.54 23.84 4.01
C LEU A 230 2.76 24.44 4.72
N ASP A 231 3.98 24.05 4.35
CA ASP A 231 5.22 24.57 4.91
C ASP A 231 5.37 26.09 4.73
N SER A 232 4.86 26.66 3.62
CA SER A 232 4.93 28.09 3.32
C SER A 232 3.76 28.89 3.95
N SER A 233 2.71 28.19 4.37
CA SER A 233 1.48 28.79 4.91
C SER A 233 1.55 28.89 6.43
N LYS A 234 0.62 29.67 7.02
CA LYS A 234 0.51 29.79 8.46
C LYS A 234 -0.89 29.37 8.91
N ILE A 235 -0.93 28.47 9.86
CA ILE A 235 -2.17 28.03 10.51
C ILE A 235 -2.32 28.80 11.82
N ASN A 236 -3.38 29.61 11.92
CA ASN A 236 -3.67 30.45 13.09
C ASN A 236 -4.66 29.77 14.06
N GLY A 237 -5.32 28.70 13.63
CA GLY A 237 -6.29 27.95 14.45
C GLY A 237 -7.22 27.09 13.58
N TYR A 238 -8.24 26.57 14.20
CA TYR A 238 -9.21 25.68 13.57
C TYR A 238 -10.64 26.06 13.93
N PRO A 239 -11.63 25.88 13.04
CA PRO A 239 -13.04 26.00 13.41
C PRO A 239 -13.41 24.87 14.37
N GLU A 240 -13.75 25.22 15.62
CA GLU A 240 -13.91 24.27 16.74
C GLU A 240 -14.94 23.17 16.43
N ASP A 241 -16.10 23.56 15.87
CA ASP A 241 -17.16 22.59 15.56
C ASP A 241 -16.74 21.58 14.51
N LYS A 242 -16.02 22.01 13.46
CA LYS A 242 -15.53 21.14 12.40
C LYS A 242 -14.41 20.23 12.92
N LEU A 243 -13.48 20.79 13.69
CA LEU A 243 -12.39 19.99 14.28
C LEU A 243 -12.96 18.90 15.19
N LYS A 244 -13.92 19.28 16.05
CA LYS A 244 -14.56 18.32 16.94
C LYS A 244 -15.30 17.23 16.16
N SER A 245 -16.11 17.61 15.16
CA SER A 245 -16.85 16.64 14.34
C SER A 245 -15.91 15.67 13.64
N ALA A 246 -14.87 16.17 12.98
CA ALA A 246 -13.90 15.32 12.28
C ALA A 246 -13.13 14.38 13.24
N ALA A 247 -12.73 14.87 14.42
CA ALA A 247 -12.06 14.07 15.43
C ALA A 247 -12.96 12.96 16.00
N ASP A 248 -14.23 13.29 16.29
CA ASP A 248 -15.23 12.33 16.77
C ASP A 248 -15.52 11.25 15.72
N ASP A 249 -15.58 11.61 14.44
CA ASP A 249 -15.77 10.67 13.33
C ASP A 249 -14.59 9.70 13.18
N TYR A 250 -13.35 10.22 13.22
CA TYR A 250 -12.15 9.38 13.23
C TYR A 250 -12.15 8.41 14.40
N PHE A 251 -12.41 8.95 15.60
CA PHE A 251 -12.43 8.15 16.81
C PHE A 251 -13.48 7.03 16.74
N SER A 252 -14.70 7.35 16.32
CA SER A 252 -15.81 6.39 16.20
C SER A 252 -15.44 5.24 15.24
N LYS A 253 -14.86 5.55 14.07
CA LYS A 253 -14.42 4.56 13.08
C LYS A 253 -13.33 3.64 13.60
N TYR A 254 -12.27 4.22 14.21
CA TYR A 254 -11.20 3.39 14.77
C TYR A 254 -11.66 2.57 15.97
N GLN A 255 -12.51 3.12 16.84
CA GLN A 255 -13.05 2.40 17.98
C GLN A 255 -13.86 1.18 17.52
N GLU A 256 -14.74 1.34 16.54
CA GLU A 256 -15.53 0.24 15.96
C GLU A 256 -14.61 -0.83 15.35
N GLN A 257 -13.65 -0.39 14.54
CA GLN A 257 -12.69 -1.29 13.90
C GLN A 257 -11.88 -2.10 14.94
N TYR A 258 -11.38 -1.44 15.98
CA TYR A 258 -10.57 -2.11 17.00
C TYR A 258 -11.41 -3.03 17.89
N LYS A 259 -12.67 -2.71 18.17
CA LYS A 259 -13.63 -3.64 18.82
C LYS A 259 -13.84 -4.88 17.98
N LYS A 260 -14.04 -4.73 16.67
CA LYS A 260 -14.18 -5.85 15.74
C LYS A 260 -12.90 -6.72 15.67
N TYR A 261 -11.72 -6.12 15.71
CA TYR A 261 -10.47 -6.87 15.81
C TYR A 261 -10.35 -7.63 17.13
N ALA A 262 -10.74 -7.03 18.25
CA ALA A 262 -10.75 -7.68 19.54
C ALA A 262 -11.60 -8.97 19.52
N GLU A 263 -12.80 -8.90 18.94
CA GLU A 263 -13.66 -10.07 18.74
C GLU A 263 -13.03 -11.12 17.81
N THR A 264 -12.51 -10.67 16.65
CA THR A 264 -11.92 -11.55 15.64
C THR A 264 -10.72 -12.34 16.16
N TYR A 265 -9.86 -11.68 16.93
CA TYR A 265 -8.62 -12.27 17.45
C TYR A 265 -8.74 -12.81 18.88
N SER A 266 -9.94 -12.79 19.48
CA SER A 266 -10.19 -13.20 20.88
C SER A 266 -9.25 -12.47 21.86
N LYS A 267 -9.08 -11.17 21.67
CA LYS A 267 -8.27 -10.26 22.50
C LYS A 267 -9.18 -9.24 23.18
N THR A 268 -8.65 -8.55 24.19
CA THR A 268 -9.35 -7.39 24.76
C THR A 268 -9.15 -6.15 23.87
N TYR A 269 -10.00 -5.16 24.03
CA TYR A 269 -9.86 -3.88 23.32
C TYR A 269 -8.54 -3.18 23.66
N GLU A 270 -8.11 -3.25 24.94
CA GLU A 270 -6.85 -2.70 25.43
C GLU A 270 -5.63 -3.39 24.81
N GLU A 271 -5.70 -4.71 24.60
CA GLU A 271 -4.63 -5.44 23.89
C GLU A 271 -4.53 -5.02 22.43
N ILE A 272 -5.67 -4.76 21.79
CA ILE A 272 -5.68 -4.22 20.41
C ILE A 272 -5.12 -2.80 20.38
N LEU A 273 -5.55 -1.90 21.26
CA LEU A 273 -4.98 -0.55 21.35
C LEU A 273 -3.46 -0.60 21.50
N THR A 274 -2.96 -1.44 22.40
CA THR A 274 -1.52 -1.62 22.63
C THR A 274 -0.80 -2.15 21.40
N ALA A 275 -1.39 -3.10 20.67
CA ALA A 275 -0.81 -3.65 19.44
C ALA A 275 -0.72 -2.59 18.32
N TYR A 276 -1.61 -1.60 18.32
CA TYR A 276 -1.59 -0.45 17.41
C TYR A 276 -0.82 0.77 17.95
N GLY A 277 -0.14 0.62 19.10
CA GLY A 277 0.78 1.62 19.66
C GLY A 277 0.12 2.63 20.60
N PHE A 278 -1.14 2.44 20.98
CA PHE A 278 -1.86 3.31 21.92
C PHE A 278 -1.88 2.69 23.34
N LYS A 279 -1.53 3.46 24.35
CA LYS A 279 -1.57 2.98 25.73
C LYS A 279 -2.96 3.12 26.36
N SER A 280 -3.82 3.96 25.76
CA SER A 280 -5.18 4.23 26.24
C SER A 280 -6.09 4.73 25.12
N GLU A 281 -7.40 4.70 25.37
CA GLU A 281 -8.40 5.32 24.49
C GLU A 281 -8.21 6.86 24.36
N ASP A 282 -7.69 7.51 25.40
CA ASP A 282 -7.40 8.95 25.35
C ASP A 282 -6.22 9.27 24.40
N GLU A 283 -5.20 8.39 24.32
CA GLU A 283 -4.15 8.52 23.31
C GLU A 283 -4.70 8.33 21.88
N LEU A 284 -5.63 7.39 21.68
CA LEU A 284 -6.30 7.23 20.41
C LEU A 284 -7.12 8.48 20.05
N LYS A 285 -7.89 9.06 21.00
CA LYS A 285 -8.63 10.30 20.79
C LYS A 285 -7.73 11.48 20.41
N ALA A 286 -6.62 11.64 21.10
CA ALA A 286 -5.64 12.67 20.78
C ALA A 286 -5.04 12.49 19.38
N ALA A 287 -4.74 11.25 18.98
CA ALA A 287 -4.27 10.96 17.63
C ALA A 287 -5.33 11.25 16.56
N CYS A 288 -6.61 10.98 16.84
CA CYS A 288 -7.73 11.31 15.97
C CYS A 288 -7.89 12.83 15.81
N GLU A 289 -7.72 13.60 16.89
CA GLU A 289 -7.75 15.07 16.82
C GLU A 289 -6.59 15.61 15.96
N GLU A 290 -5.37 15.10 16.14
CA GLU A 290 -4.23 15.50 15.31
C GLU A 290 -4.43 15.11 13.82
N GLN A 291 -5.07 14.00 13.54
CA GLN A 291 -5.44 13.63 12.18
C GLN A 291 -6.48 14.57 11.58
N ALA A 292 -7.51 14.95 12.37
CA ALA A 292 -8.52 15.89 11.97
C ALA A 292 -7.93 17.30 11.69
N LYS A 293 -6.97 17.75 12.51
CA LYS A 293 -6.25 19.01 12.28
C LYS A 293 -5.55 19.00 10.92
N LYS A 294 -4.79 17.95 10.61
CA LYS A 294 -4.09 17.82 9.33
C LYS A 294 -5.04 17.87 8.13
N GLU A 295 -6.17 17.19 8.22
CA GLU A 295 -7.17 17.24 7.15
C GLU A 295 -7.74 18.63 6.97
N LEU A 296 -8.12 19.29 8.07
CA LEU A 296 -8.66 20.65 8.03
C LEU A 296 -7.65 21.65 7.48
N GLU A 297 -6.36 21.52 7.76
CA GLU A 297 -5.31 22.37 7.19
C GLU A 297 -5.37 22.39 5.66
N TYR A 298 -5.43 21.21 5.03
CA TYR A 298 -5.53 21.11 3.58
C TYR A 298 -6.85 21.65 3.04
N ILE A 299 -7.97 21.33 3.68
CA ILE A 299 -9.30 21.82 3.28
C ILE A 299 -9.39 23.34 3.37
N MET A 300 -8.94 23.94 4.47
CA MET A 300 -8.94 25.38 4.67
C MET A 300 -8.07 26.10 3.63
N LEU A 301 -6.86 25.58 3.38
CA LEU A 301 -5.97 26.13 2.36
C LEU A 301 -6.57 25.98 0.95
N ALA A 302 -7.16 24.84 0.63
CA ALA A 302 -7.81 24.61 -0.66
C ALA A 302 -8.98 25.58 -0.89
N CYS A 303 -9.85 25.77 0.11
CA CYS A 303 -10.96 26.71 0.01
C CYS A 303 -10.47 28.16 -0.22
N GLU A 304 -9.42 28.59 0.47
CA GLU A 304 -8.88 29.93 0.29
C GLU A 304 -8.12 30.12 -1.05
N ILE A 305 -7.43 29.08 -1.54
CA ILE A 305 -6.83 29.09 -2.90
C ILE A 305 -7.92 29.10 -3.96
N SER A 306 -8.99 28.29 -3.81
CA SER A 306 -10.15 28.26 -4.70
C SER A 306 -10.75 29.65 -4.91
N LYS A 307 -10.95 30.40 -3.81
CA LYS A 307 -11.45 31.79 -3.85
C LYS A 307 -10.49 32.74 -4.58
N LYS A 308 -9.18 32.64 -4.31
CA LYS A 308 -8.16 33.51 -4.93
C LYS A 308 -8.02 33.28 -6.44
N GLU A 309 -8.18 32.05 -6.89
CA GLU A 309 -7.97 31.64 -8.31
C GLU A 309 -9.28 31.49 -9.08
N ASN A 310 -10.43 31.73 -8.46
CA ASN A 310 -11.76 31.51 -9.03
C ASN A 310 -11.97 30.07 -9.54
N ILE A 311 -11.48 29.10 -8.78
CA ILE A 311 -11.67 27.66 -9.02
C ILE A 311 -13.04 27.29 -8.45
N ALA A 312 -13.93 26.76 -9.27
CA ALA A 312 -15.28 26.41 -8.84
C ALA A 312 -15.60 24.93 -9.12
N VAL A 313 -16.26 24.30 -8.17
CA VAL A 313 -16.97 23.04 -8.36
C VAL A 313 -18.45 23.40 -8.59
N THR A 314 -18.83 23.41 -9.87
CA THR A 314 -20.20 23.76 -10.27
C THR A 314 -21.18 22.65 -9.91
N GLU A 315 -22.48 22.91 -10.01
CA GLU A 315 -23.51 21.87 -9.76
C GLU A 315 -23.35 20.65 -10.66
N GLU A 316 -22.96 20.86 -11.92
CA GLU A 316 -22.74 19.77 -12.89
C GLU A 316 -21.54 18.92 -12.50
N ILE A 317 -20.42 19.56 -12.14
CA ILE A 317 -19.19 18.89 -11.69
C ILE A 317 -19.47 18.14 -10.38
N TYR A 318 -20.11 18.79 -9.41
CA TYR A 318 -20.45 18.18 -8.13
C TYR A 318 -21.25 16.88 -8.30
N LYS A 319 -22.30 16.91 -9.13
CA LYS A 319 -23.13 15.74 -9.37
C LYS A 319 -22.34 14.62 -10.04
N ALA A 320 -21.52 14.94 -11.04
CA ALA A 320 -20.71 13.96 -11.74
C ALA A 320 -19.70 13.28 -10.80
N LEU A 321 -19.01 14.04 -9.94
CA LEU A 321 -18.07 13.52 -8.95
C LEU A 321 -18.81 12.71 -7.87
N ALA A 322 -19.96 13.17 -7.39
CA ALA A 322 -20.74 12.45 -6.39
C ALA A 322 -21.26 11.10 -6.95
N GLU A 323 -21.80 11.09 -8.17
CA GLU A 323 -22.27 9.87 -8.84
C GLU A 323 -21.15 8.86 -9.04
N ASP A 324 -19.93 9.30 -9.36
CA ASP A 324 -18.77 8.41 -9.51
C ASP A 324 -18.41 7.70 -8.20
N LEU A 325 -18.56 8.37 -7.07
CA LEU A 325 -18.24 7.83 -5.75
C LEU A 325 -19.30 6.89 -5.17
N LEU A 326 -20.55 6.90 -5.66
CA LEU A 326 -21.65 6.12 -5.06
C LEU A 326 -21.32 4.64 -4.92
N SER A 327 -20.71 4.04 -5.95
CA SER A 327 -20.40 2.61 -5.94
C SER A 327 -19.27 2.27 -4.97
N ASP A 328 -18.32 3.16 -4.75
CA ASP A 328 -17.17 2.93 -3.87
C ASP A 328 -17.59 3.01 -2.40
N TYR A 329 -18.60 3.82 -2.12
CA TYR A 329 -19.14 4.02 -0.78
C TYR A 329 -20.44 3.24 -0.52
N ASN A 330 -20.90 2.40 -1.47
CA ASN A 330 -22.12 1.60 -1.39
C ASN A 330 -23.39 2.42 -1.14
N PHE A 331 -23.55 3.54 -1.84
CA PHE A 331 -24.77 4.35 -1.83
C PHE A 331 -25.58 4.16 -3.12
N ASP A 332 -26.90 4.19 -2.98
CA ASP A 332 -27.82 4.06 -4.11
C ASP A 332 -28.12 5.40 -4.81
N SER A 333 -27.85 6.53 -4.14
CA SER A 333 -28.12 7.87 -4.70
C SER A 333 -27.25 8.95 -4.05
N VAL A 334 -27.11 10.09 -4.76
CA VAL A 334 -26.41 11.28 -4.27
C VAL A 334 -27.10 11.85 -3.01
N GLU A 335 -28.42 11.81 -2.95
CA GLU A 335 -29.18 12.29 -1.78
C GLU A 335 -28.88 11.44 -0.52
N ALA A 336 -28.74 10.12 -0.67
CA ALA A 336 -28.37 9.24 0.43
C ALA A 336 -26.92 9.51 0.90
N PHE A 337 -26.02 9.76 -0.05
CA PHE A 337 -24.63 10.12 0.20
C PHE A 337 -24.51 11.48 0.92
N GLU A 338 -25.24 12.51 0.46
CA GLU A 338 -25.30 13.82 1.09
C GLU A 338 -25.93 13.77 2.50
N LYS A 339 -26.89 12.90 2.72
CA LYS A 339 -27.53 12.73 4.03
C LYS A 339 -26.55 12.15 5.06
N GLU A 340 -25.69 11.23 4.63
CA GLU A 340 -24.71 10.59 5.51
C GLU A 340 -23.54 11.52 5.85
N TYR A 341 -22.95 12.16 4.84
CA TYR A 341 -21.70 12.92 5.01
C TYR A 341 -21.91 14.44 5.16
N GLY A 342 -23.03 14.94 4.74
CA GLY A 342 -23.28 16.39 4.69
C GLY A 342 -22.75 17.01 3.39
N ARG A 343 -23.63 17.83 2.77
CA ARG A 343 -23.35 18.47 1.48
C ARG A 343 -22.12 19.39 1.53
N ASP A 344 -21.96 20.17 2.60
CA ASP A 344 -20.85 21.11 2.77
C ASP A 344 -19.51 20.37 2.87
N TYR A 345 -19.47 19.27 3.60
CA TYR A 345 -18.27 18.44 3.72
C TYR A 345 -17.87 17.80 2.39
N ILE A 346 -18.84 17.24 1.65
CA ILE A 346 -18.58 16.67 0.32
C ILE A 346 -18.06 17.75 -0.62
N MET A 347 -18.66 18.96 -0.58
CA MET A 347 -18.24 20.09 -1.41
C MET A 347 -16.81 20.53 -1.10
N GLU A 348 -16.44 20.67 0.17
CA GLU A 348 -15.08 21.02 0.57
C GLU A 348 -14.06 19.98 0.10
N SER A 349 -14.42 18.70 0.15
CA SER A 349 -13.58 17.61 -0.37
C SER A 349 -13.41 17.72 -1.89
N PHE A 350 -14.47 18.03 -2.64
CA PHE A 350 -14.38 18.22 -4.09
C PHE A 350 -13.61 19.49 -4.48
N VAL A 351 -13.73 20.55 -3.68
CA VAL A 351 -12.89 21.75 -3.87
C VAL A 351 -11.41 21.42 -3.64
N PHE A 352 -11.09 20.63 -2.63
CA PHE A 352 -9.71 20.16 -2.42
C PHE A 352 -9.18 19.40 -3.64
N GLU A 353 -9.98 18.49 -4.23
CA GLU A 353 -9.60 17.77 -5.45
C GLU A 353 -9.45 18.71 -6.65
N GLY A 354 -10.40 19.62 -6.87
CA GLY A 354 -10.31 20.60 -7.96
C GLY A 354 -9.12 21.54 -7.84
N VAL A 355 -8.80 21.99 -6.63
CA VAL A 355 -7.60 22.80 -6.37
C VAL A 355 -6.34 21.97 -6.55
N SER A 356 -6.33 20.71 -6.12
CA SER A 356 -5.19 19.80 -6.31
C SER A 356 -4.87 19.58 -7.80
N GLU A 357 -5.90 19.37 -8.61
CA GLU A 357 -5.77 19.27 -10.06
C GLU A 357 -5.19 20.57 -10.66
N TRP A 358 -5.80 21.71 -10.31
CA TRP A 358 -5.34 23.00 -10.77
C TRP A 358 -3.89 23.30 -10.35
N LEU A 359 -3.49 22.95 -9.14
CA LEU A 359 -2.11 23.07 -8.66
C LEU A 359 -1.14 22.23 -9.48
N CYS A 360 -1.53 21.01 -9.84
CA CYS A 360 -0.73 20.16 -10.71
C CYS A 360 -0.51 20.79 -12.10
N ASP A 361 -1.53 21.44 -12.65
CA ASP A 361 -1.47 22.12 -13.94
C ASP A 361 -0.64 23.43 -13.91
N ASN A 362 -0.55 24.08 -12.74
CA ASN A 362 0.12 25.38 -12.57
C ASN A 362 1.50 25.32 -11.87
N ASN A 363 2.00 24.13 -11.65
CA ASN A 363 3.33 23.87 -11.11
C ASN A 363 4.07 22.86 -12.02
N LYS A 364 5.27 22.46 -11.66
CA LYS A 364 6.09 21.57 -12.49
C LYS A 364 6.44 20.28 -11.73
N MET A 365 6.13 19.15 -12.35
CA MET A 365 6.65 17.85 -11.92
C MET A 365 8.05 17.66 -12.56
N ASP A 366 9.05 17.39 -11.76
CA ASP A 366 10.41 17.03 -12.18
C ASP A 366 10.59 15.53 -11.98
N VAL A 367 10.50 14.76 -13.08
CA VAL A 367 10.59 13.30 -13.01
C VAL A 367 12.05 12.88 -13.08
N ASN A 368 12.58 12.40 -11.95
CA ASN A 368 13.93 11.83 -11.87
C ASN A 368 13.95 10.45 -12.50
N GLU A 369 14.63 10.28 -13.63
CA GLU A 369 14.87 8.97 -14.20
C GLU A 369 15.72 8.12 -13.23
N LYS A 370 15.28 6.88 -12.96
CA LYS A 370 16.11 5.92 -12.24
C LYS A 370 17.36 5.65 -13.08
N THR A 371 18.50 6.16 -12.67
CA THR A 371 19.77 5.76 -13.27
C THR A 371 19.94 4.26 -13.06
N THR A 372 19.87 3.49 -14.14
CA THR A 372 20.26 2.08 -14.16
C THR A 372 21.76 2.03 -13.89
N SER A 373 22.16 2.01 -12.62
CA SER A 373 23.51 1.64 -12.25
C SER A 373 23.68 0.15 -12.49
N THR A 374 23.98 -0.24 -13.72
CA THR A 374 24.66 -1.51 -14.02
C THR A 374 26.02 -1.42 -13.36
N LYS A 375 26.12 -1.82 -12.10
CA LYS A 375 27.40 -2.23 -11.54
C LYS A 375 27.81 -3.49 -12.31
N ALA A 376 28.66 -3.29 -13.31
CA ALA A 376 29.43 -4.37 -13.86
C ALA A 376 30.30 -4.91 -12.71
N GLU A 377 29.98 -6.09 -12.24
CA GLU A 377 30.92 -6.91 -11.50
C GLU A 377 32.07 -7.21 -12.47
N SER A 378 33.16 -6.42 -12.37
CA SER A 378 34.38 -6.72 -13.04
C SER A 378 35.01 -7.91 -12.32
N ASP A 379 34.93 -9.06 -12.95
CA ASP A 379 35.84 -10.17 -12.81
C ASP A 379 37.28 -9.69 -12.61
N SER A 380 37.85 -9.91 -11.44
CA SER A 380 39.28 -9.85 -11.24
C SER A 380 39.80 -11.22 -10.75
N SER A 381 39.79 -12.17 -11.65
CA SER A 381 40.65 -13.35 -11.54
C SER A 381 41.73 -13.24 -12.61
N ALA A 382 42.88 -12.72 -12.26
CA ALA A 382 44.08 -13.01 -12.98
C ALA A 382 45.25 -13.15 -12.00
N ALA A 383 45.69 -14.33 -11.92
CA ALA A 383 46.95 -14.74 -11.29
C ALA A 383 48.11 -13.86 -11.78
N ASP A 384 49.07 -13.61 -10.92
CA ASP A 384 50.44 -13.65 -11.35
C ASP A 384 51.37 -14.18 -10.24
N THR A 385 51.82 -15.37 -10.47
CA THR A 385 53.02 -15.97 -9.86
C THR A 385 54.23 -15.34 -10.52
N LYS A 386 55.21 -14.81 -9.73
CA LYS A 386 56.64 -15.04 -9.90
C LYS A 386 57.46 -14.30 -8.82
N SER A 387 58.13 -15.12 -8.08
CA SER A 387 59.58 -15.18 -7.77
C SER A 387 60.30 -13.86 -7.42
N GLU A 388 60.73 -13.68 -6.21
CA GLU A 388 62.06 -13.85 -5.67
C GLU A 388 62.07 -13.88 -4.16
#